data_9f0b07166d8bc86b515161f75c498f00
#
_entry.id   9f0b07166d8bc86b515161f75c498f00
#
_cell.length_a   1.000
_cell.length_b   1.000
_cell.length_c   1.000
_cell.angle_alpha   90.00
_cell.angle_beta   90.00
_cell.angle_gamma   90.00
#
_symmetry.space_group_name_H-M   'P 1'
#
loop_
_entity.id
_entity.type
_entity.pdbx_description
1 polymer ?
#
loop_
_entity_poly.entity_id
_entity_poly.type
_entity_poly.pdbx_seq_one_letter_code
_entity_poly.pdbx_strand_id
1 'polypeptide(L)'
;CSAAAMSSVMTGVSSKASYISVYPHLDPEQDIYKLDGSRTYQPIVTAMEAGRLTKGKSTGLVVTTKYYHATPAACVTHTDDRNDSRIITYQMASSGLNLVFGSGNKRINDEARKIFAEKGIDYIKNDIEAFRNYKGDKVWALFAESDMSYDIDRDPAEEPSLAEMTKKAIEL
;
A
#
# COMPACT_ATOMS: atom_id res chain seq x y z
N CYS A 1 -5.29 -14.78 -7.14
CA CYS A 1 -5.89 -13.58 -6.49
C CYS A 1 -4.78 -12.67 -6.00
N SER A 2 -4.91 -11.36 -6.23
CA SER A 2 -3.85 -10.37 -5.93
C SER A 2 -3.41 -10.39 -4.46
N ALA A 3 -4.36 -10.53 -3.53
CA ALA A 3 -4.05 -10.59 -2.10
C ALA A 3 -3.10 -11.75 -1.77
N ALA A 4 -3.49 -12.97 -2.11
CA ALA A 4 -2.67 -14.16 -1.84
C ALA A 4 -1.30 -14.11 -2.52
N ALA A 5 -1.27 -13.73 -3.82
CA ALA A 5 -0.02 -13.68 -4.57
C ALA A 5 0.97 -12.68 -3.98
N MET A 6 0.53 -11.43 -3.73
CA MET A 6 1.43 -10.41 -3.21
C MET A 6 1.81 -10.65 -1.76
N SER A 7 0.88 -11.15 -0.92
CA SER A 7 1.22 -11.57 0.44
C SER A 7 2.32 -12.63 0.44
N SER A 8 2.22 -13.64 -0.43
CA SER A 8 3.27 -14.68 -0.53
C SER A 8 4.61 -14.12 -1.00
N VAL A 9 4.62 -13.17 -1.94
CA VAL A 9 5.84 -12.49 -2.39
C VAL A 9 6.48 -11.69 -1.27
N MET A 10 5.66 -10.95 -0.51
CA MET A 10 6.17 -10.03 0.52
C MET A 10 6.57 -10.71 1.83
N THR A 11 5.99 -11.88 2.13
CA THR A 11 6.20 -12.56 3.41
C THR A 11 7.01 -13.87 3.28
N GLY A 12 7.11 -14.44 2.08
CA GLY A 12 7.66 -15.78 1.87
C GLY A 12 6.76 -16.91 2.33
N VAL A 13 5.53 -16.62 2.78
CA VAL A 13 4.56 -17.60 3.29
C VAL A 13 3.38 -17.71 2.33
N SER A 14 2.97 -18.96 2.02
CA SER A 14 1.78 -19.20 1.20
C SER A 14 0.53 -18.57 1.85
N SER A 15 -0.31 -17.94 1.04
CA SER A 15 -1.52 -17.27 1.49
C SER A 15 -2.74 -17.68 0.67
N LYS A 16 -3.93 -17.38 1.13
CA LYS A 16 -5.22 -17.67 0.49
C LYS A 16 -5.91 -16.41 0.00
N ALA A 17 -6.95 -16.60 -0.80
CA ALA A 17 -7.80 -15.51 -1.27
C ALA A 17 -8.31 -14.66 -0.10
N SER A 18 -8.37 -13.36 -0.30
CA SER A 18 -8.77 -12.32 0.68
C SER A 18 -7.74 -11.98 1.76
N TYR A 19 -6.88 -12.90 2.18
CA TYR A 19 -5.90 -12.64 3.23
C TYR A 19 -4.76 -11.74 2.74
N ILE A 20 -4.40 -10.77 3.54
CA ILE A 20 -3.31 -9.81 3.30
C ILE A 20 -2.29 -9.95 4.43
N SER A 21 -1.13 -10.52 4.11
CA SER A 21 0.05 -10.67 4.98
C SER A 21 -0.25 -11.13 6.42
N VAL A 22 -1.25 -12.01 6.53
CA VAL A 22 -1.55 -12.78 7.76
C VAL A 22 -1.56 -14.27 7.44
N TYR A 23 -1.37 -15.12 8.45
CA TYR A 23 -1.56 -16.56 8.30
C TYR A 23 -3.03 -16.84 7.99
N PRO A 24 -3.32 -17.51 6.85
CA PRO A 24 -4.70 -17.80 6.47
C PRO A 24 -5.31 -18.88 7.36
N HIS A 25 -6.62 -18.86 7.50
CA HIS A 25 -7.35 -20.00 8.02
C HIS A 25 -7.22 -21.17 7.03
N LEU A 26 -6.86 -22.35 7.54
CA LEU A 26 -6.68 -23.54 6.74
C LEU A 26 -7.86 -24.48 6.91
N ASP A 27 -8.28 -25.05 5.80
CA ASP A 27 -9.19 -26.19 5.77
C ASP A 27 -8.32 -27.47 5.62
N PRO A 28 -8.23 -28.33 6.65
CA PRO A 28 -7.38 -29.52 6.60
C PRO A 28 -7.72 -30.50 5.48
N GLU A 29 -8.98 -30.46 4.98
CA GLU A 29 -9.45 -31.36 3.92
C GLU A 29 -9.14 -30.83 2.51
N GLN A 30 -9.02 -29.52 2.34
CA GLN A 30 -8.90 -28.87 1.03
C GLN A 30 -7.55 -28.23 0.78
N ASP A 31 -6.82 -27.87 1.83
CA ASP A 31 -5.58 -27.12 1.70
C ASP A 31 -4.36 -28.02 1.66
N ILE A 32 -3.58 -27.87 0.60
CA ILE A 32 -2.31 -28.58 0.41
C ILE A 32 -1.13 -27.93 1.16
N TYR A 33 -1.34 -26.76 1.73
CA TYR A 33 -0.30 -25.99 2.42
C TYR A 33 -0.06 -26.55 3.83
N LYS A 34 1.21 -26.77 4.15
CA LYS A 34 1.63 -27.20 5.49
C LYS A 34 1.99 -25.97 6.33
N LEU A 35 0.99 -25.18 6.68
CA LEU A 35 1.15 -24.02 7.57
C LEU A 35 0.72 -24.38 8.99
N ASP A 36 1.27 -23.68 9.96
CA ASP A 36 0.88 -23.83 11.37
C ASP A 36 -0.51 -23.22 11.61
N GLY A 37 -1.54 -24.04 11.72
CA GLY A 37 -2.93 -23.61 11.94
C GLY A 37 -3.14 -22.87 13.27
N SER A 38 -2.25 -23.03 14.25
CA SER A 38 -2.30 -22.29 15.52
C SER A 38 -2.01 -20.79 15.32
N ARG A 39 -1.44 -20.41 14.20
CA ARG A 39 -1.09 -19.04 13.84
C ARG A 39 -2.12 -18.31 13.00
N THR A 40 -3.26 -18.92 12.73
CA THR A 40 -4.35 -18.32 11.96
C THR A 40 -4.61 -16.86 12.37
N TYR A 41 -4.68 -15.97 11.38
CA TYR A 41 -4.82 -14.51 11.50
C TYR A 41 -3.64 -13.75 12.12
N GLN A 42 -2.57 -14.42 12.53
CA GLN A 42 -1.38 -13.71 13.02
C GLN A 42 -0.70 -12.94 11.86
N PRO A 43 -0.32 -11.68 12.06
CA PRO A 43 0.46 -10.91 11.10
C PRO A 43 1.79 -11.60 10.76
N ILE A 44 2.19 -11.49 9.50
CA ILE A 44 3.48 -11.99 9.02
C ILE A 44 4.27 -10.77 8.55
N VAL A 45 5.44 -10.53 9.12
CA VAL A 45 6.29 -9.41 8.73
C VAL A 45 6.58 -9.44 7.23
N THR A 46 6.41 -8.32 6.57
CA THR A 46 6.69 -8.17 5.14
C THR A 46 8.14 -7.75 4.90
N ALA A 47 8.64 -7.98 3.68
CA ALA A 47 9.99 -7.55 3.30
C ALA A 47 10.19 -6.03 3.46
N MET A 48 9.16 -5.21 3.20
CA MET A 48 9.23 -3.75 3.41
C MET A 48 9.33 -3.39 4.89
N GLU A 49 8.53 -4.01 5.74
CA GLU A 49 8.60 -3.81 7.19
C GLU A 49 9.95 -4.26 7.75
N ALA A 50 10.42 -5.44 7.34
CA ALA A 50 11.73 -5.95 7.73
C ALA A 50 12.86 -4.98 7.32
N GLY A 51 12.85 -4.50 6.08
CA GLY A 51 13.84 -3.54 5.57
C GLY A 51 13.85 -2.24 6.38
N ARG A 52 12.67 -1.70 6.69
CA ARG A 52 12.53 -0.49 7.50
C ARG A 52 12.99 -0.71 8.94
N LEU A 53 12.48 -1.76 9.61
CA LEU A 53 12.73 -2.00 11.03
C LEU A 53 14.17 -2.45 11.33
N THR A 54 14.78 -3.27 10.47
CA THR A 54 16.08 -3.86 10.73
C THR A 54 17.24 -3.12 10.07
N LYS A 55 16.98 -2.34 9.02
CA LYS A 55 18.00 -1.67 8.21
C LYS A 55 17.79 -0.15 8.08
N GLY A 56 16.73 0.40 8.68
CA GLY A 56 16.41 1.83 8.57
C GLY A 56 16.17 2.29 7.14
N LYS A 57 15.68 1.41 6.25
CA LYS A 57 15.43 1.75 4.85
C LYS A 57 14.21 2.65 4.71
N SER A 58 14.30 3.65 3.86
CA SER A 58 13.13 4.35 3.34
C SER A 58 12.28 3.39 2.53
N THR A 59 10.96 3.53 2.65
CA THR A 59 10.00 2.67 1.97
C THR A 59 8.90 3.49 1.32
N GLY A 60 8.52 3.11 0.11
CA GLY A 60 7.48 3.80 -0.64
C GLY A 60 6.71 2.86 -1.56
N LEU A 61 5.52 3.29 -1.95
CA LEU A 61 4.67 2.60 -2.89
C LEU A 61 4.31 3.53 -4.04
N VAL A 62 4.50 3.04 -5.26
CA VAL A 62 4.14 3.76 -6.48
C VAL A 62 3.26 2.86 -7.34
N VAL A 63 2.03 3.26 -7.56
CA VAL A 63 1.01 2.47 -8.28
C VAL A 63 0.13 3.38 -9.12
N THR A 64 -0.51 2.84 -10.15
CA THR A 64 -1.55 3.53 -10.93
C THR A 64 -2.96 3.11 -10.52
N THR A 65 -3.07 2.22 -9.53
CA THR A 65 -4.33 1.78 -8.94
C THR A 65 -4.55 2.44 -7.57
N LYS A 66 -5.66 2.13 -6.94
CA LYS A 66 -5.97 2.58 -5.57
C LYS A 66 -4.89 2.08 -4.59
N TYR A 67 -4.36 2.97 -3.76
CA TYR A 67 -3.35 2.61 -2.74
C TYR A 67 -3.82 1.48 -1.83
N TYR A 68 -5.12 1.38 -1.55
CA TYR A 68 -5.73 0.32 -0.74
C TYR A 68 -6.09 -0.94 -1.54
N HIS A 69 -5.71 -1.06 -2.82
CA HIS A 69 -5.83 -2.31 -3.55
C HIS A 69 -4.93 -3.39 -2.91
N ALA A 70 -5.37 -4.65 -2.98
CA ALA A 70 -4.70 -5.75 -2.28
C ALA A 70 -3.20 -5.88 -2.59
N THR A 71 -2.77 -5.50 -3.79
CA THR A 71 -1.35 -5.58 -4.19
C THR A 71 -0.47 -4.60 -3.40
N PRO A 72 -0.71 -3.27 -3.41
CA PRO A 72 0.06 -2.37 -2.55
C PRO A 72 -0.20 -2.60 -1.05
N ALA A 73 -1.45 -2.93 -0.66
CA ALA A 73 -1.77 -3.19 0.74
C ALA A 73 -0.94 -4.32 1.34
N ALA A 74 -0.73 -5.42 0.61
CA ALA A 74 0.03 -6.57 1.08
C ALA A 74 1.51 -6.28 1.37
N CYS A 75 2.02 -5.13 0.98
CA CYS A 75 3.38 -4.72 1.28
C CYS A 75 3.58 -4.29 2.74
N VAL A 76 2.52 -3.78 3.41
CA VAL A 76 2.66 -3.12 4.73
C VAL A 76 1.41 -3.23 5.61
N THR A 77 0.41 -4.05 5.25
CA THR A 77 -0.82 -4.21 6.05
C THR A 77 -1.12 -5.68 6.32
N HIS A 78 -1.94 -5.91 7.34
CA HIS A 78 -2.27 -7.24 7.83
C HIS A 78 -3.77 -7.33 8.13
N THR A 79 -4.51 -8.04 7.27
CA THR A 79 -5.95 -8.25 7.47
C THR A 79 -6.41 -9.55 6.79
N ASP A 80 -7.46 -10.13 7.29
CA ASP A 80 -8.12 -11.30 6.72
C ASP A 80 -9.10 -10.95 5.60
N ASP A 81 -9.43 -9.64 5.44
CA ASP A 81 -10.30 -9.17 4.36
C ASP A 81 -9.64 -8.06 3.52
N ARG A 82 -9.29 -8.41 2.29
CA ARG A 82 -8.77 -7.47 1.29
C ARG A 82 -9.73 -6.31 0.92
N ASN A 83 -11.00 -6.42 1.27
CA ASN A 83 -12.01 -5.43 0.94
C ASN A 83 -12.23 -4.41 2.07
N ASP A 84 -11.68 -4.66 3.26
CA ASP A 84 -11.73 -3.70 4.35
C ASP A 84 -10.76 -2.52 4.10
N SER A 85 -11.20 -1.63 3.21
CA SER A 85 -10.41 -0.45 2.85
C SER A 85 -10.18 0.51 4.03
N ARG A 86 -11.00 0.47 5.09
CA ARG A 86 -10.83 1.30 6.29
C ARG A 86 -9.63 0.83 7.10
N ILE A 87 -9.59 -0.46 7.41
CA ILE A 87 -8.47 -1.07 8.15
C ILE A 87 -7.16 -0.92 7.35
N ILE A 88 -7.20 -1.17 6.04
CA ILE A 88 -6.05 -1.01 5.15
C ILE A 88 -5.53 0.43 5.19
N THR A 89 -6.41 1.43 5.03
CA THR A 89 -6.03 2.85 5.08
C THR A 89 -5.39 3.21 6.41
N TYR A 90 -5.99 2.80 7.53
CA TYR A 90 -5.46 3.04 8.87
C TYR A 90 -4.06 2.44 9.05
N GLN A 91 -3.90 1.17 8.69
CA GLN A 91 -2.62 0.48 8.83
C GLN A 91 -1.54 1.07 7.91
N MET A 92 -1.86 1.37 6.65
CA MET A 92 -0.91 1.99 5.72
C MET A 92 -0.46 3.37 6.20
N ALA A 93 -1.39 4.24 6.63
CA ALA A 93 -1.07 5.55 7.18
C ALA A 93 -0.17 5.44 8.43
N SER A 94 -0.37 4.37 9.22
CA SER A 94 0.39 4.11 10.44
C SER A 94 1.71 3.38 10.22
N SER A 95 1.92 2.73 9.07
CA SER A 95 3.02 1.79 8.79
C SER A 95 4.42 2.43 8.78
N GLY A 96 4.51 3.74 8.62
CA GLY A 96 5.78 4.46 8.49
C GLY A 96 6.33 4.49 7.06
N LEU A 97 5.48 4.27 6.04
CA LEU A 97 5.83 4.54 4.65
C LEU A 97 6.27 6.00 4.49
N ASN A 98 7.35 6.22 3.77
CA ASN A 98 7.80 7.56 3.40
C ASN A 98 6.94 8.13 2.28
N LEU A 99 6.67 7.34 1.26
CA LEU A 99 5.99 7.77 0.04
C LEU A 99 4.84 6.84 -0.33
N VAL A 100 3.71 7.42 -0.75
CA VAL A 100 2.64 6.68 -1.44
C VAL A 100 2.16 7.52 -2.62
N PHE A 101 2.43 7.07 -3.84
CA PHE A 101 1.95 7.72 -5.06
C PHE A 101 0.98 6.80 -5.79
N GLY A 102 -0.16 7.35 -6.22
CA GLY A 102 -1.18 6.57 -6.89
C GLY A 102 -2.56 7.20 -6.89
N SER A 103 -3.57 6.42 -6.52
CA SER A 103 -4.96 6.87 -6.52
C SER A 103 -5.75 6.35 -5.30
N GLY A 104 -7.07 6.57 -5.30
CA GLY A 104 -7.97 6.14 -4.24
C GLY A 104 -8.22 7.20 -3.16
N ASN A 105 -8.02 8.47 -3.47
CA ASN A 105 -8.09 9.58 -2.52
C ASN A 105 -9.45 9.73 -1.82
N LYS A 106 -10.53 9.16 -2.35
CA LYS A 106 -11.85 9.14 -1.69
C LYS A 106 -11.89 8.37 -0.36
N ARG A 107 -10.87 7.55 -0.08
CA ARG A 107 -10.77 6.78 1.18
C ARG A 107 -9.90 7.46 2.24
N ILE A 108 -9.28 8.59 1.92
CA ILE A 108 -8.57 9.41 2.91
C ILE A 108 -9.60 10.15 3.75
N ASN A 109 -9.92 9.60 4.90
CA ASN A 109 -10.86 10.14 5.88
C ASN A 109 -10.15 10.99 6.95
N ASP A 110 -10.90 11.54 7.89
CA ASP A 110 -10.34 12.40 8.95
C ASP A 110 -9.38 11.65 9.88
N GLU A 111 -9.60 10.35 10.12
CA GLU A 111 -8.70 9.50 10.88
C GLU A 111 -7.32 9.38 10.20
N ALA A 112 -7.30 9.13 8.89
CA ALA A 112 -6.06 9.09 8.12
C ALA A 112 -5.36 10.46 8.10
N ARG A 113 -6.11 11.55 7.94
CA ARG A 113 -5.56 12.92 7.97
C ARG A 113 -4.94 13.27 9.33
N LYS A 114 -5.56 12.83 10.42
CA LYS A 114 -5.00 12.98 11.76
C LYS A 114 -3.67 12.24 11.91
N ILE A 115 -3.60 10.99 11.44
CA ILE A 115 -2.34 10.23 11.44
C ILE A 115 -1.27 10.93 10.59
N PHE A 116 -1.63 11.46 9.42
CA PHE A 116 -0.70 12.21 8.58
C PHE A 116 -0.12 13.41 9.32
N ALA A 117 -0.97 14.20 9.97
CA ALA A 117 -0.52 15.34 10.76
C ALA A 117 0.40 14.94 11.93
N GLU A 118 0.05 13.88 12.67
CA GLU A 118 0.85 13.37 13.79
C GLU A 118 2.22 12.82 13.35
N LYS A 119 2.30 12.25 12.14
CA LYS A 119 3.53 11.65 11.60
C LYS A 119 4.33 12.58 10.68
N GLY A 120 3.86 13.79 10.44
CA GLY A 120 4.49 14.75 9.53
C GLY A 120 4.46 14.26 8.08
N ILE A 121 3.36 13.64 7.64
CA ILE A 121 3.15 13.19 6.27
C ILE A 121 2.37 14.27 5.53
N ASP A 122 2.96 14.81 4.47
CA ASP A 122 2.27 15.73 3.58
C ASP A 122 1.26 15.00 2.70
N TYR A 123 0.12 15.62 2.43
CA TYR A 123 -0.91 15.03 1.58
C TYR A 123 -1.23 15.93 0.39
N ILE A 124 -0.95 15.42 -0.79
CA ILE A 124 -1.23 16.06 -2.08
C ILE A 124 -2.42 15.33 -2.73
N LYS A 125 -3.49 16.07 -3.02
CA LYS A 125 -4.70 15.51 -3.65
C LYS A 125 -4.97 16.21 -4.97
N ASN A 126 -4.90 15.47 -6.09
CA ASN A 126 -5.22 15.97 -7.44
C ASN A 126 -4.48 17.27 -7.79
N ASP A 127 -3.24 17.41 -7.35
CA ASP A 127 -2.42 18.59 -7.59
C ASP A 127 -1.06 18.16 -8.14
N ILE A 128 -0.98 18.16 -9.46
CA ILE A 128 0.22 17.70 -10.18
C ILE A 128 1.37 18.70 -10.05
N GLU A 129 1.09 20.00 -9.92
CA GLU A 129 2.13 21.01 -9.75
C GLU A 129 2.74 20.92 -8.35
N ALA A 130 1.91 20.80 -7.30
CA ALA A 130 2.41 20.56 -5.95
C ALA A 130 3.26 19.27 -5.88
N PHE A 131 2.84 18.19 -6.54
CA PHE A 131 3.60 16.95 -6.63
C PHE A 131 4.95 17.16 -7.34
N ARG A 132 4.97 17.79 -8.50
CA ARG A 132 6.20 18.05 -9.26
C ARG A 132 7.20 18.90 -8.49
N ASN A 133 6.72 19.89 -7.76
CA ASN A 133 7.53 20.81 -6.98
C ASN A 133 7.89 20.32 -5.58
N TYR A 134 7.32 19.21 -5.11
CA TYR A 134 7.55 18.68 -3.77
C TYR A 134 9.03 18.29 -3.57
N LYS A 135 9.55 18.58 -2.37
CA LYS A 135 10.96 18.34 -1.98
C LYS A 135 11.12 17.70 -0.60
N GLY A 136 10.02 17.39 0.07
CA GLY A 136 10.05 16.71 1.38
C GLY A 136 10.33 15.20 1.25
N ASP A 137 10.35 14.51 2.38
CA ASP A 137 10.72 13.10 2.49
C ASP A 137 9.56 12.18 2.91
N LYS A 138 8.40 12.76 3.23
CA LYS A 138 7.21 12.00 3.63
C LYS A 138 5.96 12.58 2.98
N VAL A 139 5.44 11.89 1.98
CA VAL A 139 4.28 12.40 1.25
C VAL A 139 3.40 11.30 0.67
N TRP A 140 2.11 11.51 0.73
CA TRP A 140 1.11 10.78 -0.02
C TRP A 140 0.54 11.68 -1.12
N ALA A 141 0.75 11.32 -2.38
CA ALA A 141 0.23 12.04 -3.54
C ALA A 141 -0.73 11.13 -4.32
N LEU A 142 -2.02 11.50 -4.30
CA LEU A 142 -3.09 10.69 -4.87
C LEU A 142 -3.88 11.50 -5.91
N PHE A 143 -3.96 11.00 -7.15
CA PHE A 143 -4.39 11.75 -8.32
C PHE A 143 -5.80 11.42 -8.84
N ALA A 144 -6.45 10.38 -8.30
CA ALA A 144 -7.81 10.01 -8.68
C ALA A 144 -8.60 9.45 -7.49
N GLU A 145 -9.92 9.47 -7.56
CA GLU A 145 -10.80 8.86 -6.55
C GLU A 145 -10.80 7.34 -6.62
N SER A 146 -10.71 6.78 -7.81
CA SER A 146 -10.61 5.37 -8.12
C SER A 146 -9.24 5.04 -8.72
N ASP A 147 -9.15 4.15 -9.68
CA ASP A 147 -7.89 3.91 -10.41
C ASP A 147 -7.55 5.13 -11.28
N MET A 148 -6.27 5.36 -11.52
CA MET A 148 -5.80 6.37 -12.49
C MET A 148 -6.20 5.95 -13.91
N SER A 149 -6.18 6.90 -14.82
CA SER A 149 -6.38 6.65 -16.25
C SER A 149 -5.34 5.68 -16.80
N TYR A 150 -5.68 4.92 -17.84
CA TYR A 150 -4.66 4.20 -18.60
C TYR A 150 -3.68 5.19 -19.21
N ASP A 151 -2.42 4.80 -19.30
CA ASP A 151 -1.36 5.75 -19.74
C ASP A 151 -1.63 6.33 -21.13
N ILE A 152 -2.30 5.57 -22.02
CA ILE A 152 -2.69 6.03 -23.36
C ILE A 152 -3.81 7.09 -23.34
N ASP A 153 -4.65 7.08 -22.30
CA ASP A 153 -5.82 7.98 -22.16
C ASP A 153 -5.57 9.11 -21.15
N ARG A 154 -4.42 9.09 -20.50
CA ARG A 154 -4.07 10.00 -19.41
C ARG A 154 -3.85 11.43 -19.93
N ASP A 155 -4.39 12.42 -19.22
CA ASP A 155 -3.99 13.81 -19.39
C ASP A 155 -2.72 14.10 -18.54
N PRO A 156 -1.57 14.41 -19.16
CA PRO A 156 -0.34 14.73 -18.44
C PRO A 156 -0.41 16.01 -17.59
N ALA A 157 -1.42 16.85 -17.80
CA ALA A 157 -1.65 18.04 -16.98
C ALA A 157 -2.40 17.74 -15.66
N GLU A 158 -3.09 16.60 -15.60
CA GLU A 158 -3.90 16.22 -14.43
C GLU A 158 -3.31 15.04 -13.66
N GLU A 159 -2.76 14.04 -14.37
CA GLU A 159 -2.22 12.83 -13.77
C GLU A 159 -0.76 12.58 -14.20
N PRO A 160 0.17 12.26 -13.28
CA PRO A 160 1.52 11.87 -13.64
C PRO A 160 1.55 10.44 -14.21
N SER A 161 2.53 10.13 -15.05
CA SER A 161 2.77 8.75 -15.47
C SER A 161 3.39 7.91 -14.34
N LEU A 162 3.29 6.57 -14.47
CA LEU A 162 4.00 5.66 -13.56
C LEU A 162 5.51 5.93 -13.56
N ALA A 163 6.08 6.22 -14.72
CA ALA A 163 7.51 6.55 -14.86
C ALA A 163 7.87 7.85 -14.12
N GLU A 164 7.03 8.90 -14.25
CA GLU A 164 7.22 10.17 -13.55
C GLU A 164 7.13 9.99 -12.02
N MET A 165 6.12 9.27 -11.53
CA MET A 165 5.97 8.95 -10.11
C MET A 165 7.16 8.15 -9.59
N THR A 166 7.62 7.14 -10.33
CA THR A 166 8.76 6.30 -9.94
C THR A 166 10.04 7.12 -9.87
N LYS A 167 10.31 7.95 -10.88
CA LYS A 167 11.46 8.86 -10.87
C LYS A 167 11.43 9.77 -9.65
N LYS A 168 10.29 10.41 -9.38
CA LYS A 168 10.11 11.28 -8.24
C LYS A 168 10.34 10.55 -6.90
N ALA A 169 9.84 9.31 -6.78
CA ALA A 169 10.02 8.51 -5.57
C ALA A 169 11.50 8.14 -5.30
N ILE A 170 12.31 8.04 -6.36
CA ILE A 170 13.76 7.75 -6.23
C ILE A 170 14.54 9.02 -5.86
N GLU A 171 14.07 10.18 -6.29
CA GLU A 171 14.70 11.48 -6.05
C GLU A 171 14.48 12.01 -4.63
N LEU A 172 13.40 11.57 -3.94
CA LEU A 172 13.06 11.96 -2.58
C LEU A 172 13.63 11.01 -1.54
#